data_8ea0a4c014024f7a5ffef00cd2b1b19b
#
_entry.id   8ea0a4c014024f7a5ffef00cd2b1b19b
#
_cell.length_a   1.000
_cell.length_b   1.000
_cell.length_c   1.000
_cell.angle_alpha   90.00
_cell.angle_beta   90.00
_cell.angle_gamma   90.00
#
_symmetry.space_group_name_H-M   'P 1'
#
loop_
_entity.id
_entity.type
_entity.pdbx_description
1 polymer ?
#
loop_
_entity_poly.entity_id
_entity_poly.type
_entity_poly.pdbx_seq_one_letter_code
_entity_poly.pdbx_strand_id
1 'polypeptide(L)'
;MTQCKSKTRGGKGARILLRSFRYLALVALAVFLVFPFYYMLIRSFMPVEELRLRPMLFFTLNFTLDSWKEIFGAGNYLLYTFNTLKIVVINCITIPLAASFTAYGFAKLKFKGRNFLFAFMLGTMMLPGAIMQVPLYVMFAGMNWLNTSLPLIIPGMLGGGAMNVFLFRQFMRGLPKELEEAARVDGANPFIRYAVITLPLCVPIIIYTIVGTFVAGWGDFYGPLLYMTSVDESKLTLAYAVFKSSMYENVGALQEGKRMAAGVFMTLFPALLFFLFQRQLVDGIVMNGIKG
;
A
#
# COMPACT_ATOMS: atom_id res chain seq x y z
N MET A 1 59.33 -15.57 12.42
CA MET A 1 58.42 -14.42 12.70
C MET A 1 57.02 -14.97 12.92
N THR A 2 56.69 -15.13 14.19
CA THR A 2 55.47 -15.79 14.69
C THR A 2 54.34 -14.73 14.79
N GLN A 3 53.34 -14.82 13.95
CA GLN A 3 52.15 -13.98 14.06
C GLN A 3 51.28 -14.46 15.23
N CYS A 4 51.27 -13.66 16.27
CA CYS A 4 50.42 -13.80 17.44
C CYS A 4 48.97 -13.45 17.10
N LYS A 5 48.11 -14.47 16.86
CA LYS A 5 46.64 -14.28 16.75
C LYS A 5 46.11 -13.98 18.14
N SER A 6 45.92 -12.71 18.44
CA SER A 6 45.12 -12.24 19.58
C SER A 6 43.66 -12.70 19.41
N LYS A 7 43.31 -13.86 19.96
CA LYS A 7 41.96 -14.30 20.21
C LYS A 7 41.38 -13.44 21.35
N THR A 8 40.70 -12.35 21.01
CA THR A 8 39.88 -11.63 21.99
C THR A 8 38.77 -12.58 22.50
N ARG A 9 39.03 -13.15 23.67
CA ARG A 9 38.09 -13.88 24.52
C ARG A 9 37.04 -12.89 25.05
N GLY A 10 36.17 -12.39 24.20
CA GLY A 10 34.89 -11.79 24.62
C GLY A 10 34.08 -12.91 25.29
N GLY A 11 34.00 -12.91 26.62
CA GLY A 11 33.47 -14.01 27.40
C GLY A 11 32.05 -14.37 26.96
N LYS A 12 31.70 -15.67 27.11
CA LYS A 12 30.36 -16.18 26.84
C LYS A 12 29.26 -15.29 27.48
N GLY A 13 29.55 -14.71 28.67
CA GLY A 13 28.67 -13.77 29.39
C GLY A 13 28.39 -12.49 28.62
N ALA A 14 29.39 -11.85 28.01
CA ALA A 14 29.22 -10.63 27.23
C ALA A 14 28.33 -10.86 25.97
N ARG A 15 28.47 -12.03 25.33
CA ARG A 15 27.62 -12.41 24.19
C ARG A 15 26.16 -12.69 24.62
N ILE A 16 25.97 -13.32 25.77
CA ILE A 16 24.63 -13.55 26.33
C ILE A 16 23.99 -12.22 26.71
N LEU A 17 24.70 -11.35 27.41
CA LEU A 17 24.23 -10.00 27.77
C LEU A 17 23.83 -9.18 26.53
N LEU A 18 24.65 -9.18 25.48
CA LEU A 18 24.36 -8.47 24.25
C LEU A 18 23.15 -9.05 23.49
N ARG A 19 23.00 -10.38 23.51
CA ARG A 19 21.80 -11.03 22.97
C ARG A 19 20.55 -10.67 23.76
N SER A 20 20.60 -10.77 25.09
CA SER A 20 19.48 -10.41 25.97
C SER A 20 19.07 -8.94 25.80
N PHE A 21 20.04 -8.03 25.71
CA PHE A 21 19.78 -6.63 25.43
C PHE A 21 19.09 -6.43 24.07
N ARG A 22 19.57 -7.11 23.00
CA ARG A 22 18.94 -7.05 21.67
C ARG A 22 17.48 -7.56 21.72
N TYR A 23 17.23 -8.69 22.37
CA TYR A 23 15.85 -9.21 22.49
C TYR A 23 14.97 -8.28 23.31
N LEU A 24 15.46 -7.72 24.41
CA LEU A 24 14.73 -6.74 25.20
C LEU A 24 14.38 -5.49 24.38
N ALA A 25 15.35 -4.97 23.63
CA ALA A 25 15.12 -3.82 22.73
C ALA A 25 14.11 -4.14 21.64
N LEU A 26 14.16 -5.34 21.04
CA LEU A 26 13.20 -5.77 20.04
C LEU A 26 11.79 -5.93 20.62
N VAL A 27 11.66 -6.51 21.81
CA VAL A 27 10.37 -6.63 22.50
C VAL A 27 9.81 -5.26 22.86
N ALA A 28 10.63 -4.38 23.42
CA ALA A 28 10.22 -3.02 23.74
C ALA A 28 9.74 -2.25 22.49
N LEU A 29 10.48 -2.38 21.38
CA LEU A 29 10.08 -1.79 20.10
C LEU A 29 8.77 -2.40 19.57
N ALA A 30 8.61 -3.72 19.65
CA ALA A 30 7.38 -4.39 19.24
C ALA A 30 6.16 -3.93 20.06
N VAL A 31 6.30 -3.86 21.38
CA VAL A 31 5.26 -3.34 22.28
C VAL A 31 4.91 -1.90 21.92
N PHE A 32 5.91 -1.05 21.71
CA PHE A 32 5.70 0.34 21.32
C PHE A 32 4.95 0.47 19.97
N LEU A 33 5.31 -0.35 18.97
CA LEU A 33 4.66 -0.34 17.64
C LEU A 33 3.25 -0.93 17.67
N VAL A 34 2.98 -1.92 18.52
CA VAL A 34 1.65 -2.56 18.64
C VAL A 34 0.71 -1.73 19.53
N PHE A 35 1.25 -0.92 20.43
CA PHE A 35 0.47 -0.15 21.40
C PHE A 35 -0.65 0.70 20.79
N PRO A 36 -0.46 1.50 19.71
CA PRO A 36 -1.56 2.28 19.14
C PRO A 36 -2.70 1.41 18.60
N PHE A 37 -2.41 0.23 18.03
CA PHE A 37 -3.43 -0.71 17.57
C PHE A 37 -4.18 -1.34 18.72
N TYR A 38 -3.47 -1.74 19.79
CA TYR A 38 -4.08 -2.19 21.04
C TYR A 38 -5.01 -1.12 21.62
N TYR A 39 -4.54 0.13 21.70
CA TYR A 39 -5.32 1.25 22.20
C TYR A 39 -6.60 1.48 21.40
N MET A 40 -6.51 1.52 20.08
CA MET A 40 -7.70 1.62 19.22
C MET A 40 -8.67 0.46 19.44
N LEU A 41 -8.15 -0.77 19.52
CA LEU A 41 -8.95 -1.97 19.70
C LEU A 41 -9.74 -1.91 21.01
N ILE A 42 -9.08 -1.66 22.14
CA ILE A 42 -9.74 -1.59 23.45
C ILE A 42 -10.79 -0.47 23.47
N ARG A 43 -10.44 0.72 22.99
CA ARG A 43 -11.37 1.86 23.01
C ARG A 43 -12.56 1.68 22.05
N SER A 44 -12.44 0.89 21.01
CA SER A 44 -13.56 0.56 20.13
C SER A 44 -14.66 -0.26 20.81
N PHE A 45 -14.33 -0.92 21.92
CA PHE A 45 -15.25 -1.72 22.73
C PHE A 45 -15.62 -1.07 24.06
N MET A 46 -15.12 0.15 24.37
CA MET A 46 -15.45 0.85 25.61
C MET A 46 -16.85 1.47 25.56
N PRO A 47 -17.59 1.42 26.70
CA PRO A 47 -18.83 2.18 26.88
C PRO A 47 -18.60 3.70 26.74
N VAL A 48 -19.61 4.40 26.23
CA VAL A 48 -19.55 5.85 26.03
C VAL A 48 -19.28 6.62 27.35
N GLU A 49 -19.80 6.13 28.45
CA GLU A 49 -19.58 6.69 29.78
C GLU A 49 -18.12 6.62 30.20
N GLU A 50 -17.44 5.51 29.94
CA GLU A 50 -16.01 5.36 30.25
C GLU A 50 -15.14 6.22 29.32
N LEU A 51 -15.47 6.28 28.04
CA LEU A 51 -14.79 7.16 27.07
C LEU A 51 -14.89 8.63 27.49
N ARG A 52 -16.05 9.05 28.02
CA ARG A 52 -16.33 10.42 28.47
C ARG A 52 -15.60 10.76 29.76
N LEU A 53 -15.66 9.88 30.76
CA LEU A 53 -15.17 10.16 32.11
C LEU A 53 -13.68 9.88 32.29
N ARG A 54 -13.10 9.01 31.46
CA ARG A 54 -11.72 8.53 31.57
C ARG A 54 -11.00 8.53 30.22
N PRO A 55 -10.65 9.69 29.67
CA PRO A 55 -10.08 9.79 28.32
C PRO A 55 -8.72 9.10 28.15
N MET A 56 -8.02 8.80 29.25
CA MET A 56 -6.72 8.10 29.25
C MET A 56 -6.79 6.65 29.75
N LEU A 57 -7.95 6.01 29.70
CA LEU A 57 -8.08 4.62 30.12
C LEU A 57 -7.53 3.68 29.03
N PHE A 58 -6.57 2.84 29.42
CA PHE A 58 -5.92 1.87 28.53
C PHE A 58 -6.51 0.47 28.58
N PHE A 59 -7.44 0.23 29.50
CA PHE A 59 -8.07 -1.07 29.70
C PHE A 59 -9.48 -0.89 30.25
N THR A 60 -10.42 -1.74 29.84
CA THR A 60 -11.77 -1.79 30.37
C THR A 60 -12.16 -3.21 30.75
N LEU A 61 -13.03 -3.37 31.72
CA LEU A 61 -13.70 -4.64 32.03
C LEU A 61 -15.13 -4.67 31.47
N ASN A 62 -15.65 -3.53 31.05
CA ASN A 62 -17.00 -3.36 30.54
C ASN A 62 -16.96 -3.25 29.00
N PHE A 63 -17.13 -4.36 28.30
CA PHE A 63 -17.11 -4.37 26.83
C PHE A 63 -18.50 -4.16 26.27
N THR A 64 -18.62 -3.23 25.29
CA THR A 64 -19.84 -3.00 24.51
C THR A 64 -19.56 -3.05 23.02
N LEU A 65 -20.61 -3.27 22.23
CA LEU A 65 -20.55 -3.25 20.77
C LEU A 65 -21.20 -1.98 20.17
N ASP A 66 -21.47 -0.98 20.99
CA ASP A 66 -22.27 0.17 20.54
C ASP A 66 -21.57 0.97 19.44
N SER A 67 -20.27 1.20 19.57
CA SER A 67 -19.46 1.83 18.52
C SER A 67 -19.47 1.03 17.20
N TRP A 68 -19.45 -0.30 17.30
CA TRP A 68 -19.49 -1.19 16.14
C TRP A 68 -20.86 -1.25 15.49
N LYS A 69 -21.93 -1.29 16.28
CA LYS A 69 -23.31 -1.18 15.76
C LYS A 69 -23.52 0.13 15.02
N GLU A 70 -22.95 1.22 15.53
CA GLU A 70 -23.05 2.54 14.91
C GLU A 70 -22.39 2.56 13.53
N ILE A 71 -21.15 2.08 13.37
CA ILE A 71 -20.46 2.10 12.08
C ILE A 71 -21.11 1.19 11.05
N PHE A 72 -21.67 0.03 11.46
CA PHE A 72 -22.29 -0.92 10.53
C PHE A 72 -23.80 -0.66 10.32
N GLY A 73 -24.45 0.07 11.22
CA GLY A 73 -25.85 0.48 11.13
C GLY A 73 -25.99 1.82 10.43
N ALA A 74 -26.10 2.88 11.21
CA ALA A 74 -26.33 4.25 10.71
C ALA A 74 -25.17 4.80 9.87
N GLY A 75 -23.93 4.32 10.11
CA GLY A 75 -22.72 4.84 9.46
C GLY A 75 -22.49 4.38 8.01
N ASN A 76 -23.25 3.43 7.48
CA ASN A 76 -23.12 2.91 6.10
C ASN A 76 -21.70 2.42 5.70
N TYR A 77 -20.85 2.05 6.66
CA TYR A 77 -19.43 1.71 6.39
C TYR A 77 -19.28 0.50 5.47
N LEU A 78 -20.23 -0.43 5.44
CA LEU A 78 -20.21 -1.55 4.49
C LEU A 78 -20.37 -1.06 3.04
N LEU A 79 -21.25 -0.07 2.80
CA LEU A 79 -21.42 0.51 1.48
C LEU A 79 -20.16 1.26 1.03
N TYR A 80 -19.55 2.05 1.93
CA TYR A 80 -18.29 2.76 1.66
C TYR A 80 -17.15 1.80 1.39
N THR A 81 -17.10 0.68 2.10
CA THR A 81 -16.16 -0.42 1.85
C THR A 81 -16.32 -0.97 0.44
N PHE A 82 -17.55 -1.24 0.01
CA PHE A 82 -17.83 -1.74 -1.34
C PHE A 82 -17.43 -0.74 -2.43
N ASN A 83 -17.68 0.55 -2.22
CA ASN A 83 -17.25 1.61 -3.13
C ASN A 83 -15.72 1.68 -3.24
N THR A 84 -15.01 1.57 -2.12
CA THR A 84 -13.55 1.53 -2.10
C THR A 84 -13.03 0.29 -2.82
N LEU A 85 -13.59 -0.89 -2.52
CA LEU A 85 -13.17 -2.15 -3.13
C LEU A 85 -13.34 -2.14 -4.65
N LYS A 86 -14.41 -1.55 -5.19
CA LYS A 86 -14.57 -1.39 -6.64
C LYS A 86 -13.37 -0.69 -7.28
N ILE A 87 -12.96 0.45 -6.73
CA ILE A 87 -11.85 1.25 -7.24
C ILE A 87 -10.54 0.47 -7.08
N VAL A 88 -10.30 -0.05 -5.88
CA VAL A 88 -9.05 -0.71 -5.51
C VAL A 88 -8.84 -2.00 -6.31
N VAL A 89 -9.87 -2.84 -6.47
CA VAL A 89 -9.76 -4.09 -7.23
C VAL A 89 -9.46 -3.81 -8.70
N ILE A 90 -10.11 -2.81 -9.31
CA ILE A 90 -9.81 -2.42 -10.69
C ILE A 90 -8.34 -1.98 -10.80
N ASN A 91 -7.86 -1.14 -9.88
CA ASN A 91 -6.49 -0.67 -9.86
C ASN A 91 -5.48 -1.81 -9.60
N CYS A 92 -5.78 -2.75 -8.71
CA CYS A 92 -4.94 -3.91 -8.42
C CYS A 92 -4.76 -4.83 -9.64
N ILE A 93 -5.69 -4.84 -10.58
CA ILE A 93 -5.59 -5.60 -11.83
C ILE A 93 -4.90 -4.74 -12.90
N THR A 94 -5.37 -3.53 -13.11
CA THR A 94 -4.98 -2.71 -14.27
C THR A 94 -3.60 -2.10 -14.12
N ILE A 95 -3.22 -1.61 -12.93
CA ILE A 95 -1.92 -0.97 -12.70
C ILE A 95 -0.75 -1.93 -12.91
N PRO A 96 -0.71 -3.13 -12.31
CA PRO A 96 0.40 -4.08 -12.55
C PRO A 96 0.49 -4.52 -14.01
N LEU A 97 -0.66 -4.74 -14.67
CA LEU A 97 -0.68 -5.13 -16.08
C LEU A 97 -0.15 -4.02 -16.97
N ALA A 98 -0.63 -2.79 -16.82
CA ALA A 98 -0.17 -1.65 -17.59
C ALA A 98 1.31 -1.34 -17.34
N ALA A 99 1.74 -1.37 -16.07
CA ALA A 99 3.13 -1.15 -15.69
C ALA A 99 4.06 -2.24 -16.24
N SER A 100 3.68 -3.52 -16.13
CA SER A 100 4.49 -4.63 -16.64
C SER A 100 4.60 -4.60 -18.16
N PHE A 101 3.51 -4.30 -18.87
CA PHE A 101 3.51 -4.19 -20.32
C PHE A 101 4.42 -3.04 -20.80
N THR A 102 4.28 -1.87 -20.20
CA THR A 102 5.13 -0.71 -20.48
C THR A 102 6.60 -0.99 -20.16
N ALA A 103 6.85 -1.61 -19.01
CA ALA A 103 8.19 -1.98 -18.56
C ALA A 103 8.86 -3.01 -19.50
N TYR A 104 8.09 -3.97 -20.03
CA TYR A 104 8.59 -4.93 -21.01
C TYR A 104 9.15 -4.22 -22.25
N GLY A 105 8.43 -3.22 -22.76
CA GLY A 105 8.93 -2.38 -23.86
C GLY A 105 10.30 -1.76 -23.55
N PHE A 106 10.45 -1.18 -22.36
CA PHE A 106 11.70 -0.56 -21.93
C PHE A 106 12.81 -1.56 -21.51
N ALA A 107 12.46 -2.78 -21.09
CA ALA A 107 13.43 -3.77 -20.66
C ALA A 107 13.98 -4.62 -21.81
N LYS A 108 13.10 -5.09 -22.68
CA LYS A 108 13.37 -6.19 -23.61
C LYS A 108 13.35 -5.76 -25.09
N LEU A 109 12.58 -4.74 -25.46
CA LEU A 109 12.52 -4.30 -26.86
C LEU A 109 13.62 -3.27 -27.15
N LYS A 110 14.07 -3.27 -28.43
CA LYS A 110 15.04 -2.31 -28.96
C LYS A 110 14.31 -1.36 -29.90
N PHE A 111 14.24 -0.08 -29.54
CA PHE A 111 13.69 0.98 -30.39
C PHE A 111 14.45 2.29 -30.21
N LYS A 112 14.38 3.16 -31.21
CA LYS A 112 15.04 4.48 -31.18
C LYS A 112 14.41 5.35 -30.09
N GLY A 113 15.24 6.04 -29.30
CA GLY A 113 14.75 6.93 -28.22
C GLY A 113 14.38 6.24 -26.90
N ARG A 114 14.50 4.89 -26.79
CA ARG A 114 14.13 4.13 -25.57
C ARG A 114 14.70 4.72 -24.28
N ASN A 115 16.00 5.01 -24.27
CA ASN A 115 16.65 5.52 -23.06
C ASN A 115 16.22 6.95 -22.74
N PHE A 116 16.00 7.78 -23.74
CA PHE A 116 15.49 9.13 -23.56
C PHE A 116 14.07 9.12 -22.98
N LEU A 117 13.17 8.35 -23.58
CA LEU A 117 11.78 8.22 -23.08
C LEU A 117 11.73 7.65 -21.66
N PHE A 118 12.58 6.68 -21.36
CA PHE A 118 12.66 6.14 -20.01
C PHE A 118 13.20 7.18 -19.02
N ALA A 119 14.24 7.93 -19.35
CA ALA A 119 14.77 9.01 -18.52
C ALA A 119 13.74 10.14 -18.35
N PHE A 120 13.02 10.50 -19.41
CA PHE A 120 11.93 11.48 -19.34
C PHE A 120 10.82 11.03 -18.38
N MET A 121 10.38 9.76 -18.49
CA MET A 121 9.41 9.17 -17.58
C MET A 121 9.90 9.23 -16.11
N LEU A 122 11.18 8.90 -15.85
CA LEU A 122 11.73 9.03 -14.50
C LEU A 122 11.78 10.49 -14.05
N GLY A 123 12.04 11.42 -14.95
CA GLY A 123 12.02 12.87 -14.68
C GLY A 123 10.64 13.34 -14.17
N THR A 124 9.56 12.74 -14.63
CA THR A 124 8.20 13.08 -14.15
C THR A 124 8.01 12.78 -12.66
N MET A 125 8.75 11.82 -12.10
CA MET A 125 8.69 11.49 -10.67
C MET A 125 9.30 12.57 -9.77
N MET A 126 10.12 13.47 -10.34
CA MET A 126 10.71 14.58 -9.60
C MET A 126 9.72 15.74 -9.40
N LEU A 127 8.61 15.73 -10.14
CA LEU A 127 7.56 16.73 -9.97
C LEU A 127 6.79 16.45 -8.67
N PRO A 128 6.74 17.39 -7.72
CA PRO A 128 5.95 17.21 -6.50
C PRO A 128 4.47 17.04 -6.84
N GLY A 129 3.85 15.98 -6.30
CA GLY A 129 2.44 15.68 -6.55
C GLY A 129 1.50 16.86 -6.25
N ALA A 130 1.82 17.65 -5.23
CA ALA A 130 1.04 18.83 -4.85
C ALA A 130 0.93 19.87 -5.99
N ILE A 131 1.99 20.07 -6.78
CA ILE A 131 1.97 21.00 -7.92
C ILE A 131 1.07 20.49 -9.05
N MET A 132 1.00 19.16 -9.23
CA MET A 132 0.21 18.54 -10.28
C MET A 132 -1.29 18.51 -9.98
N GLN A 133 -1.70 18.75 -8.75
CA GLN A 133 -3.11 18.63 -8.33
C GLN A 133 -4.04 19.60 -9.05
N VAL A 134 -3.65 20.88 -9.12
CA VAL A 134 -4.47 21.90 -9.77
C VAL A 134 -4.62 21.66 -11.27
N PRO A 135 -3.55 21.42 -12.04
CA PRO A 135 -3.67 21.03 -13.45
C PRO A 135 -4.52 19.79 -13.68
N LEU A 136 -4.34 18.75 -12.85
CA LEU A 136 -5.16 17.51 -12.95
C LEU A 136 -6.63 17.77 -12.63
N TYR A 137 -6.93 18.56 -11.61
CA TYR A 137 -8.30 18.94 -11.28
C TYR A 137 -8.98 19.64 -12.46
N VAL A 138 -8.33 20.65 -13.05
CA VAL A 138 -8.85 21.39 -14.21
C VAL A 138 -9.07 20.46 -15.40
N MET A 139 -8.12 19.56 -15.66
CA MET A 139 -8.24 18.57 -16.73
C MET A 139 -9.43 17.64 -16.51
N PHE A 140 -9.59 17.08 -15.32
CA PHE A 140 -10.71 16.19 -14.99
C PHE A 140 -12.06 16.93 -14.97
N ALA A 141 -12.08 18.19 -14.55
CA ALA A 141 -13.26 19.06 -14.66
C ALA A 141 -13.68 19.25 -16.13
N GLY A 142 -12.72 19.56 -17.02
CA GLY A 142 -12.98 19.70 -18.45
C GLY A 142 -13.44 18.41 -19.13
N MET A 143 -13.10 17.24 -18.58
CA MET A 143 -13.56 15.93 -19.05
C MET A 143 -14.88 15.48 -18.42
N ASN A 144 -15.50 16.28 -17.53
CA ASN A 144 -16.67 15.91 -16.73
C ASN A 144 -16.46 14.64 -15.86
N TRP A 145 -15.24 14.44 -15.36
CA TRP A 145 -14.90 13.29 -14.51
C TRP A 145 -15.06 13.58 -13.01
N LEU A 146 -15.21 14.85 -12.60
CA LEU A 146 -15.43 15.19 -11.20
C LEU A 146 -16.72 14.54 -10.67
N ASN A 147 -16.73 14.23 -9.39
CA ASN A 147 -17.80 13.52 -8.70
C ASN A 147 -18.07 12.10 -9.25
N THR A 148 -17.05 11.49 -9.85
CA THR A 148 -17.04 10.09 -10.27
C THR A 148 -15.77 9.39 -9.78
N SER A 149 -15.70 8.07 -9.92
CA SER A 149 -14.49 7.30 -9.63
C SER A 149 -13.43 7.31 -10.76
N LEU A 150 -13.73 7.93 -11.90
CA LEU A 150 -12.83 7.94 -13.07
C LEU A 150 -11.44 8.54 -12.78
N PRO A 151 -11.31 9.69 -12.08
CA PRO A 151 -10.01 10.25 -11.72
C PRO A 151 -9.14 9.31 -10.88
N LEU A 152 -9.77 8.42 -10.11
CA LEU A 152 -9.09 7.47 -9.21
C LEU A 152 -8.70 6.15 -9.92
N ILE A 153 -9.25 5.89 -11.11
CA ILE A 153 -9.05 4.63 -11.85
C ILE A 153 -8.22 4.86 -13.12
N ILE A 154 -8.68 5.74 -14.01
CA ILE A 154 -8.17 5.84 -15.38
C ILE A 154 -6.68 6.22 -15.46
N PRO A 155 -6.15 7.18 -14.68
CA PRO A 155 -4.74 7.52 -14.76
C PRO A 155 -3.81 6.35 -14.44
N GLY A 156 -4.15 5.53 -13.44
CA GLY A 156 -3.40 4.33 -13.10
C GLY A 156 -3.50 3.24 -14.18
N MET A 157 -4.67 3.07 -14.75
CA MET A 157 -4.96 2.10 -15.80
C MET A 157 -4.18 2.36 -17.10
N LEU A 158 -3.94 3.63 -17.46
CA LEU A 158 -3.32 4.00 -18.74
C LEU A 158 -1.79 3.83 -18.79
N GLY A 159 -1.10 3.76 -17.67
CA GLY A 159 0.36 3.67 -17.68
C GLY A 159 0.98 2.97 -16.49
N GLY A 160 0.20 2.59 -15.52
CA GLY A 160 0.67 1.89 -14.32
C GLY A 160 1.51 2.72 -13.35
N GLY A 161 1.81 3.98 -13.69
CA GLY A 161 2.66 4.87 -12.91
C GLY A 161 4.17 4.64 -13.10
N ALA A 162 4.95 5.74 -13.17
CA ALA A 162 6.38 5.70 -13.47
C ALA A 162 7.20 4.84 -12.50
N MET A 163 6.86 4.86 -11.21
CA MET A 163 7.54 4.05 -10.18
C MET A 163 7.33 2.55 -10.40
N ASN A 164 6.10 2.12 -10.69
CA ASN A 164 5.80 0.72 -10.97
C ASN A 164 6.51 0.26 -12.26
N VAL A 165 6.46 1.07 -13.32
CA VAL A 165 7.20 0.78 -14.58
C VAL A 165 8.70 0.63 -14.31
N PHE A 166 9.28 1.50 -13.48
CA PHE A 166 10.69 1.39 -13.09
C PHE A 166 10.98 0.07 -12.37
N LEU A 167 10.18 -0.29 -11.37
CA LEU A 167 10.35 -1.53 -10.60
C LEU A 167 10.24 -2.78 -11.49
N PHE A 168 9.19 -2.85 -12.32
CA PHE A 168 9.04 -3.95 -13.28
C PHE A 168 10.20 -4.04 -14.25
N ARG A 169 10.66 -2.90 -14.80
CA ARG A 169 11.81 -2.89 -15.71
C ARG A 169 13.08 -3.40 -15.04
N GLN A 170 13.34 -2.99 -13.80
CA GLN A 170 14.51 -3.46 -13.05
C GLN A 170 14.44 -4.97 -12.81
N PHE A 171 13.28 -5.46 -12.41
CA PHE A 171 13.03 -6.89 -12.22
C PHE A 171 13.25 -7.68 -13.51
N MET A 172 12.60 -7.26 -14.62
CA MET A 172 12.70 -7.93 -15.93
C MET A 172 14.12 -7.92 -16.51
N ARG A 173 14.94 -6.93 -16.19
CA ARG A 173 16.35 -6.89 -16.60
C ARG A 173 17.20 -7.92 -15.86
N GLY A 174 16.79 -8.36 -14.69
CA GLY A 174 17.44 -9.42 -13.92
C GLY A 174 17.08 -10.84 -14.36
N LEU A 175 16.04 -11.00 -15.19
CA LEU A 175 15.63 -12.32 -15.68
C LEU A 175 16.64 -12.87 -16.70
N PRO A 176 16.87 -14.21 -16.73
CA PRO A 176 17.74 -14.87 -17.68
C PRO A 176 17.36 -14.51 -19.13
N LYS A 177 18.35 -14.16 -19.93
CA LYS A 177 18.13 -13.78 -21.33
C LYS A 177 17.88 -15.00 -22.21
N GLU A 178 18.43 -16.11 -21.84
CA GLU A 178 18.38 -17.40 -22.53
C GLU A 178 16.93 -17.86 -22.79
N LEU A 179 16.03 -17.63 -21.84
CA LEU A 179 14.62 -17.98 -21.98
C LEU A 179 13.94 -17.18 -23.09
N GLU A 180 14.29 -15.91 -23.21
CA GLU A 180 13.71 -15.02 -24.23
C GLU A 180 14.34 -15.23 -25.60
N GLU A 181 15.63 -15.59 -25.64
CA GLU A 181 16.36 -15.93 -26.86
C GLU A 181 15.88 -17.26 -27.45
N ALA A 182 15.67 -18.29 -26.62
CA ALA A 182 15.09 -19.56 -27.03
C ALA A 182 13.71 -19.39 -27.68
N ALA A 183 12.81 -18.68 -27.00
CA ALA A 183 11.50 -18.38 -27.55
C ALA A 183 11.53 -17.56 -28.84
N ARG A 184 12.54 -16.71 -29.02
CA ARG A 184 12.74 -15.97 -30.25
C ARG A 184 13.18 -16.89 -31.40
N VAL A 185 14.02 -17.89 -31.13
CA VAL A 185 14.40 -18.92 -32.10
C VAL A 185 13.20 -19.74 -32.53
N ASP A 186 12.31 -20.07 -31.57
CA ASP A 186 11.04 -20.77 -31.79
C ASP A 186 9.98 -19.92 -32.54
N GLY A 187 10.34 -18.69 -32.96
CA GLY A 187 9.45 -17.82 -33.72
C GLY A 187 8.42 -17.04 -32.91
N ALA A 188 8.50 -17.06 -31.56
CA ALA A 188 7.56 -16.33 -30.72
C ALA A 188 7.68 -14.80 -30.93
N ASN A 189 6.54 -14.15 -31.24
CA ASN A 189 6.49 -12.70 -31.35
C ASN A 189 6.66 -12.01 -29.99
N PRO A 190 6.95 -10.70 -29.93
CA PRO A 190 7.17 -10.00 -28.66
C PRO A 190 6.02 -10.09 -27.66
N PHE A 191 4.78 -10.12 -28.11
CA PHE A 191 3.61 -10.20 -27.26
C PHE A 191 3.50 -11.60 -26.60
N ILE A 192 3.73 -12.67 -27.36
CA ILE A 192 3.77 -14.04 -26.84
C ILE A 192 4.89 -14.19 -25.80
N ARG A 193 6.09 -13.68 -26.10
CA ARG A 193 7.22 -13.69 -25.14
C ARG A 193 6.90 -12.93 -23.86
N TYR A 194 6.22 -11.79 -23.98
CA TYR A 194 5.74 -11.06 -22.80
C TYR A 194 4.73 -11.88 -22.00
N ALA A 195 3.65 -12.33 -22.63
CA ALA A 195 2.51 -12.92 -21.94
C ALA A 195 2.81 -14.33 -21.35
N VAL A 196 3.59 -15.15 -22.10
CA VAL A 196 3.79 -16.57 -21.76
C VAL A 196 5.08 -16.80 -20.98
N ILE A 197 6.10 -15.95 -21.17
CA ILE A 197 7.41 -16.15 -20.53
C ILE A 197 7.68 -15.08 -19.47
N THR A 198 7.70 -13.80 -19.87
CA THR A 198 8.16 -12.74 -18.97
C THR A 198 7.15 -12.45 -17.86
N LEU A 199 5.86 -12.34 -18.18
CA LEU A 199 4.82 -12.01 -17.20
C LEU A 199 4.67 -13.06 -16.09
N PRO A 200 4.65 -14.38 -16.36
CA PRO A 200 4.65 -15.39 -15.30
C PRO A 200 5.87 -15.35 -14.38
N LEU A 201 7.04 -15.04 -14.93
CA LEU A 201 8.26 -14.88 -14.13
C LEU A 201 8.24 -13.62 -13.26
N CYS A 202 7.38 -12.64 -13.58
CA CYS A 202 7.22 -11.40 -12.81
C CYS A 202 6.23 -11.52 -11.65
N VAL A 203 5.70 -12.72 -11.31
CA VAL A 203 4.74 -12.91 -10.22
C VAL A 203 5.16 -12.25 -8.90
N PRO A 204 6.43 -12.32 -8.43
CA PRO A 204 6.81 -11.67 -7.18
C PRO A 204 6.62 -10.15 -7.20
N ILE A 205 7.01 -9.48 -8.30
CA ILE A 205 6.84 -8.02 -8.42
C ILE A 205 5.39 -7.62 -8.72
N ILE A 206 4.61 -8.49 -9.36
CA ILE A 206 3.16 -8.31 -9.53
C ILE A 206 2.48 -8.30 -8.16
N ILE A 207 2.75 -9.29 -7.31
CA ILE A 207 2.19 -9.37 -5.95
C ILE A 207 2.59 -8.14 -5.13
N TYR A 208 3.86 -7.74 -5.17
CA TYR A 208 4.34 -6.53 -4.51
C TYR A 208 3.54 -5.29 -4.95
N THR A 209 3.35 -5.12 -6.26
CA THR A 209 2.61 -3.99 -6.82
C THR A 209 1.12 -4.05 -6.46
N ILE A 210 0.49 -5.22 -6.48
CA ILE A 210 -0.90 -5.41 -6.05
C ILE A 210 -1.07 -4.99 -4.60
N VAL A 211 -0.23 -5.50 -3.69
CA VAL A 211 -0.32 -5.16 -2.26
C VAL A 211 -0.11 -3.66 -2.04
N GLY A 212 0.90 -3.07 -2.69
CA GLY A 212 1.15 -1.63 -2.61
C GLY A 212 -0.03 -0.80 -3.12
N THR A 213 -0.59 -1.17 -4.27
CA THR A 213 -1.78 -0.52 -4.86
C THR A 213 -3.01 -0.66 -3.96
N PHE A 214 -3.21 -1.84 -3.37
CA PHE A 214 -4.31 -2.06 -2.44
C PHE A 214 -4.19 -1.17 -1.22
N VAL A 215 -3.05 -1.17 -0.55
CA VAL A 215 -2.84 -0.38 0.68
C VAL A 215 -2.99 1.13 0.40
N ALA A 216 -2.43 1.61 -0.71
CA ALA A 216 -2.54 3.01 -1.12
C ALA A 216 -4.00 3.40 -1.42
N GLY A 217 -4.72 2.60 -2.21
CA GLY A 217 -6.11 2.89 -2.57
C GLY A 217 -7.11 2.69 -1.42
N TRP A 218 -6.84 1.71 -0.53
CA TRP A 218 -7.66 1.47 0.65
C TRP A 218 -7.64 2.64 1.63
N GLY A 219 -6.48 3.26 1.84
CA GLY A 219 -6.29 4.42 2.72
C GLY A 219 -6.47 5.77 2.04
N ASP A 220 -6.81 5.82 0.75
CA ASP A 220 -6.92 7.07 0.01
C ASP A 220 -8.20 7.84 0.40
N PHE A 221 -8.01 8.86 1.23
CA PHE A 221 -9.05 9.86 1.50
C PHE A 221 -8.87 11.12 0.65
N TYR A 222 -7.62 11.36 0.19
CA TYR A 222 -7.24 12.62 -0.42
C TYR A 222 -7.73 12.74 -1.88
N GLY A 223 -7.62 11.67 -2.66
CA GLY A 223 -8.16 11.63 -4.02
C GLY A 223 -9.68 11.89 -4.04
N PRO A 224 -10.48 11.15 -3.26
CA PRO A 224 -11.91 11.45 -3.13
C PRO A 224 -12.21 12.85 -2.58
N LEU A 225 -11.42 13.36 -1.64
CA LEU A 225 -11.57 14.74 -1.13
C LEU A 225 -11.42 15.78 -2.23
N LEU A 226 -10.51 15.55 -3.20
CA LEU A 226 -10.30 16.49 -4.31
C LEU A 226 -11.35 16.33 -5.41
N TYR A 227 -11.66 15.08 -5.80
CA TYR A 227 -12.41 14.83 -7.03
C TYR A 227 -13.87 14.44 -6.82
N MET A 228 -14.28 14.12 -5.58
CA MET A 228 -15.61 13.61 -5.24
C MET A 228 -16.32 14.45 -4.17
N THR A 229 -16.14 15.76 -4.19
CA THR A 229 -16.65 16.69 -3.15
C THR A 229 -18.18 16.83 -3.10
N SER A 230 -18.85 16.66 -4.23
CA SER A 230 -20.30 16.84 -4.38
C SER A 230 -21.03 15.54 -4.71
N VAL A 231 -20.50 14.39 -4.27
CA VAL A 231 -21.20 13.10 -4.42
C VAL A 231 -22.19 12.87 -3.29
N ASP A 232 -23.24 12.13 -3.60
CA ASP A 232 -24.15 11.61 -2.58
C ASP A 232 -23.37 10.77 -1.56
N GLU A 233 -23.83 10.74 -0.32
CA GLU A 233 -23.20 9.95 0.74
C GLU A 233 -23.07 8.48 0.36
N SER A 234 -24.01 7.93 -0.40
CA SER A 234 -23.96 6.55 -0.90
C SER A 234 -22.75 6.23 -1.79
N LYS A 235 -22.08 7.23 -2.34
CA LYS A 235 -20.89 7.06 -3.22
C LYS A 235 -19.56 7.30 -2.52
N LEU A 236 -19.56 7.66 -1.24
CA LEU A 236 -18.34 7.90 -0.48
C LEU A 236 -17.46 6.65 -0.45
N THR A 237 -16.14 6.87 -0.46
CA THR A 237 -15.16 5.81 -0.15
C THR A 237 -14.94 5.72 1.35
N LEU A 238 -14.49 4.56 1.84
CA LEU A 238 -14.35 4.30 3.28
C LEU A 238 -13.41 5.31 3.95
N ALA A 239 -12.19 5.47 3.43
CA ALA A 239 -11.20 6.39 4.01
C ALA A 239 -11.70 7.84 4.00
N TYR A 240 -12.38 8.27 2.95
CA TYR A 240 -12.95 9.61 2.86
C TYR A 240 -14.13 9.80 3.82
N ALA A 241 -14.99 8.81 3.98
CA ALA A 241 -16.08 8.84 4.95
C ALA A 241 -15.56 8.94 6.40
N VAL A 242 -14.53 8.16 6.75
CA VAL A 242 -13.84 8.25 8.06
C VAL A 242 -13.22 9.62 8.27
N PHE A 243 -12.54 10.16 7.26
CA PHE A 243 -11.98 11.51 7.31
C PHE A 243 -13.07 12.57 7.51
N LYS A 244 -14.14 12.53 6.71
CA LYS A 244 -15.28 13.45 6.78
C LYS A 244 -15.94 13.43 8.17
N SER A 245 -16.23 12.24 8.71
CA SER A 245 -16.81 12.11 10.05
C SER A 245 -15.86 12.66 11.14
N SER A 246 -14.56 12.53 10.95
CA SER A 246 -13.57 13.05 11.90
C SER A 246 -13.44 14.57 11.91
N MET A 247 -13.74 15.23 10.78
CA MET A 247 -13.60 16.68 10.63
C MET A 247 -14.89 17.44 10.95
N TYR A 248 -16.06 16.87 10.60
CA TYR A 248 -17.34 17.60 10.61
C TYR A 248 -18.27 17.18 11.74
N GLU A 249 -18.05 16.02 12.38
CA GLU A 249 -18.88 15.60 13.52
C GLU A 249 -18.33 16.16 14.84
N ASN A 250 -19.25 16.56 15.74
CA ASN A 250 -18.89 17.09 17.06
C ASN A 250 -17.99 16.10 17.84
N VAL A 251 -17.02 16.65 18.58
CA VAL A 251 -16.12 15.86 19.41
C VAL A 251 -16.87 15.40 20.67
N GLY A 252 -17.37 14.17 20.65
CA GLY A 252 -18.04 13.52 21.79
C GLY A 252 -17.53 12.11 22.02
N ALA A 253 -17.78 11.55 23.18
CA ALA A 253 -17.29 10.21 23.57
C ALA A 253 -17.81 9.10 22.64
N LEU A 254 -19.06 9.17 22.17
CA LEU A 254 -19.61 8.23 21.20
C LEU A 254 -18.85 8.31 19.87
N GLN A 255 -18.52 9.52 19.41
CA GLN A 255 -17.77 9.74 18.19
C GLN A 255 -16.33 9.24 18.30
N GLU A 256 -15.73 9.33 19.48
CA GLU A 256 -14.41 8.75 19.72
C GLU A 256 -14.43 7.23 19.57
N GLY A 257 -15.36 6.53 20.21
CA GLY A 257 -15.54 5.09 20.07
C GLY A 257 -15.75 4.66 18.61
N LYS A 258 -16.61 5.39 17.89
CA LYS A 258 -16.87 5.19 16.46
C LYS A 258 -15.60 5.35 15.61
N ARG A 259 -14.79 6.39 15.86
CA ARG A 259 -13.50 6.58 15.16
C ARG A 259 -12.51 5.46 15.44
N MET A 260 -12.43 5.01 16.70
CA MET A 260 -11.58 3.87 17.07
C MET A 260 -12.04 2.57 16.39
N ALA A 261 -13.34 2.29 16.36
CA ALA A 261 -13.90 1.14 15.69
C ALA A 261 -13.66 1.20 14.16
N ALA A 262 -13.84 2.37 13.55
CA ALA A 262 -13.53 2.61 12.13
C ALA A 262 -12.05 2.41 11.82
N GLY A 263 -11.15 2.90 12.68
CA GLY A 263 -9.70 2.71 12.56
C GLY A 263 -9.29 1.24 12.64
N VAL A 264 -9.85 0.49 13.61
CA VAL A 264 -9.66 -0.97 13.69
C VAL A 264 -10.14 -1.65 12.42
N PHE A 265 -11.35 -1.33 11.96
CA PHE A 265 -11.92 -1.91 10.75
C PHE A 265 -11.05 -1.63 9.50
N MET A 266 -10.58 -0.39 9.34
CA MET A 266 -9.67 -0.04 8.25
C MET A 266 -8.32 -0.77 8.31
N THR A 267 -7.85 -1.14 9.50
CA THR A 267 -6.59 -1.86 9.68
C THR A 267 -6.69 -3.34 9.31
N LEU A 268 -7.87 -3.96 9.41
CA LEU A 268 -8.05 -5.39 9.22
C LEU A 268 -7.62 -5.87 7.83
N PHE A 269 -8.03 -5.18 6.77
CA PHE A 269 -7.75 -5.62 5.38
C PHE A 269 -6.26 -5.50 5.01
N PRO A 270 -5.57 -4.37 5.26
CA PRO A 270 -4.12 -4.29 5.06
C PRO A 270 -3.33 -5.30 5.90
N ALA A 271 -3.72 -5.52 7.17
CA ALA A 271 -3.08 -6.50 8.02
C ALA A 271 -3.26 -7.93 7.48
N LEU A 272 -4.47 -8.29 7.06
CA LEU A 272 -4.74 -9.59 6.44
C LEU A 272 -3.89 -9.80 5.19
N LEU A 273 -3.83 -8.82 4.29
CA LEU A 273 -2.99 -8.89 3.10
C LEU A 273 -1.51 -9.03 3.45
N PHE A 274 -1.03 -8.28 4.45
CA PHE A 274 0.35 -8.42 4.91
C PHE A 274 0.65 -9.85 5.38
N PHE A 275 -0.21 -10.45 6.21
CA PHE A 275 -0.01 -11.84 6.69
C PHE A 275 -0.08 -12.87 5.57
N LEU A 276 -0.93 -12.66 4.56
CA LEU A 276 -1.03 -13.56 3.42
C LEU A 276 0.19 -13.49 2.50
N PHE A 277 0.74 -12.28 2.28
CA PHE A 277 1.79 -12.04 1.29
C PHE A 277 3.15 -11.64 1.89
N GLN A 278 3.36 -11.76 3.22
CA GLN A 278 4.58 -11.34 3.90
C GLN A 278 5.85 -11.96 3.31
N ARG A 279 5.80 -13.23 2.88
CA ARG A 279 6.96 -13.91 2.28
C ARG A 279 7.33 -13.26 0.95
N GLN A 280 6.37 -13.07 0.06
CA GLN A 280 6.58 -12.45 -1.25
C GLN A 280 7.05 -10.99 -1.14
N LEU A 281 6.56 -10.27 -0.12
CA LEU A 281 7.00 -8.89 0.15
C LEU A 281 8.46 -8.86 0.60
N VAL A 282 8.89 -9.78 1.46
CA VAL A 282 10.29 -9.85 1.93
C VAL A 282 11.21 -10.33 0.80
N ASP A 283 10.84 -11.37 0.06
CA ASP A 283 11.64 -11.92 -1.03
C ASP A 283 11.81 -10.91 -2.18
N GLY A 284 10.77 -10.13 -2.48
CA GLY A 284 10.82 -9.06 -3.47
C GLY A 284 11.82 -7.94 -3.12
N ILE A 285 11.99 -7.65 -1.84
CA ILE A 285 12.98 -6.66 -1.34
C ILE A 285 14.40 -7.22 -1.38
N VAL A 286 14.60 -8.48 -1.00
CA VAL A 286 15.91 -9.13 -0.93
C VAL A 286 16.54 -9.30 -2.31
N MET A 287 15.75 -9.60 -3.34
CA MET A 287 16.25 -9.71 -4.72
C MET A 287 16.84 -8.41 -5.28
N ASN A 288 16.43 -7.26 -4.75
CA ASN A 288 16.99 -5.96 -5.12
C ASN A 288 18.20 -5.53 -4.29
N GLY A 289 18.46 -6.18 -3.14
CA GLY A 289 19.54 -5.80 -2.19
C GLY A 289 20.83 -6.60 -2.28
N ILE A 290 20.90 -7.71 -3.02
CA ILE A 290 22.05 -8.64 -3.01
C ILE A 290 22.94 -8.50 -4.27
N LYS A 291 22.89 -7.38 -4.96
CA LYS A 291 23.91 -7.06 -6.00
C LYS A 291 24.64 -5.78 -5.63
N GLY A 292 25.23 -5.77 -4.45
CA GLY A 292 26.22 -4.83 -4.01
C GLY A 292 27.45 -5.59 -3.53
#